data_0424e2261eca44cfb00234bbd3a2145f
#
_entry.id   0424e2261eca44cfb00234bbd3a2145f
#
_cell.length_a   1.000
_cell.length_b   1.000
_cell.length_c   1.000
_cell.angle_alpha   90.00
_cell.angle_beta   90.00
_cell.angle_gamma   90.00
#
_symmetry.space_group_name_H-M   'P 1'
#
loop_
_entity.id
_entity.type
_entity.pdbx_description
1 polymer ?
#
loop_
_entity_poly.entity_id
_entity_poly.type
_entity_poly.pdbx_seq_one_letter_code
_entity_poly.pdbx_strand_id
1 'polypeptide(L)'
;ASREFSISATVGKQIEIYQTILRRTAMPKKKKYGVLICGAYGKGNAGDDAILKAILAQMKAIDRDMPVYVMSHDPAETRLRYHVGSVHVFDPFRFWPLMRRCRLFISGGGSLIQNETSTRSLNYYLTTIRMAHTAGCRVMMYGCGIGPVSGEGSRRHTARILNRCVDKITLREDLSRKELSDMGVMQPDISVTADPALLLQPATTGAVDSYFLSNDLDPNGSYAMFVLRPWKNLSGHLQAIVDAAIYVNQKHGLTPVFVALEPTRDLEINRQAAGMLSCRSFVLPAPRDEQLTIGMMQKMRVIVSMRLHALIFASSVGAPLAAISYDPKVTGFMAYLGQKHCMELDDVTKDSLCALIDDAMQTAQPYSTDRLRRLAAENEEAARKLLEETI
;
A
#
# COMPACT_ATOMS: atom_id res chain seq x y z
N ALA A 1 -77.85 8.71 25.65
CA ALA A 1 -77.11 7.94 24.63
C ALA A 1 -75.79 7.49 25.25
N SER A 2 -75.77 6.31 25.87
CA SER A 2 -74.56 5.65 26.38
C SER A 2 -73.78 5.06 25.21
N ARG A 3 -72.59 5.58 24.94
CA ARG A 3 -71.61 4.92 24.09
C ARG A 3 -70.97 3.78 24.91
N GLU A 4 -71.41 2.55 24.66
CA GLU A 4 -70.70 1.37 25.05
C GLU A 4 -69.34 1.36 24.30
N PHE A 5 -68.28 1.67 25.03
CA PHE A 5 -66.94 1.37 24.56
C PHE A 5 -66.72 -0.13 24.68
N SER A 6 -66.95 -0.89 23.62
CA SER A 6 -66.71 -2.31 23.61
C SER A 6 -65.20 -2.54 23.90
N ILE A 7 -64.90 -3.26 24.97
CA ILE A 7 -63.55 -3.70 25.35
C ILE A 7 -62.89 -4.41 24.16
N SER A 8 -63.63 -5.14 23.40
CA SER A 8 -63.17 -5.85 22.16
C SER A 8 -62.65 -4.90 21.08
N ALA A 9 -63.27 -3.72 20.90
CA ALA A 9 -62.85 -2.72 19.91
C ALA A 9 -61.55 -2.01 20.35
N THR A 10 -61.37 -1.84 21.69
CA THR A 10 -60.18 -1.23 22.26
C THR A 10 -58.97 -2.21 22.19
N VAL A 11 -59.20 -3.49 22.49
CA VAL A 11 -58.18 -4.56 22.39
C VAL A 11 -57.75 -4.76 20.91
N GLY A 12 -58.73 -4.73 19.96
CA GLY A 12 -58.45 -4.81 18.52
C GLY A 12 -57.50 -3.69 18.06
N LYS A 13 -57.79 -2.43 18.43
CA LYS A 13 -56.92 -1.28 18.14
C LYS A 13 -55.52 -1.40 18.80
N GLN A 14 -55.42 -1.90 20.00
CA GLN A 14 -54.11 -2.13 20.66
C GLN A 14 -53.31 -3.21 19.95
N ILE A 15 -53.94 -4.31 19.53
CA ILE A 15 -53.28 -5.37 18.76
C ILE A 15 -52.77 -4.82 17.39
N GLU A 16 -53.56 -3.98 16.71
CA GLU A 16 -53.14 -3.36 15.44
C GLU A 16 -51.96 -2.37 15.62
N ILE A 17 -51.98 -1.60 16.72
CA ILE A 17 -50.84 -0.73 17.11
C ILE A 17 -49.61 -1.57 17.40
N TYR A 18 -49.74 -2.66 18.19
CA TYR A 18 -48.62 -3.56 18.49
C TYR A 18 -48.11 -4.26 17.23
N GLN A 19 -48.98 -4.71 16.32
CA GLN A 19 -48.57 -5.28 15.02
C GLN A 19 -47.89 -4.24 14.14
N THR A 20 -48.32 -2.99 14.15
CA THR A 20 -47.70 -1.89 13.41
C THR A 20 -46.34 -1.53 14.01
N ILE A 21 -46.21 -1.55 15.35
CA ILE A 21 -44.93 -1.34 16.04
C ILE A 21 -43.99 -2.52 15.71
N LEU A 22 -44.44 -3.76 15.80
CA LEU A 22 -43.65 -4.95 15.47
C LEU A 22 -43.24 -4.98 13.98
N ARG A 23 -44.08 -4.54 13.05
CA ARG A 23 -43.73 -4.36 11.63
C ARG A 23 -42.74 -3.22 11.43
N ARG A 24 -42.79 -2.14 12.22
CA ARG A 24 -41.79 -1.04 12.21
C ARG A 24 -40.49 -1.41 12.89
N THR A 25 -40.49 -2.28 13.91
CA THR A 25 -39.27 -2.82 14.51
C THR A 25 -38.65 -3.96 13.71
N ALA A 26 -39.40 -4.65 12.86
CA ALA A 26 -38.87 -5.45 11.75
C ALA A 26 -38.46 -4.53 10.58
N MET A 27 -37.63 -3.51 10.86
CA MET A 27 -36.91 -2.86 9.79
C MET A 27 -36.15 -3.94 9.01
N PRO A 28 -36.26 -3.99 7.67
CA PRO A 28 -35.41 -4.85 6.89
C PRO A 28 -33.97 -4.55 7.32
N LYS A 29 -33.23 -5.58 7.71
CA LYS A 29 -31.79 -5.42 8.03
C LYS A 29 -31.23 -4.59 6.89
N LYS A 30 -30.84 -3.32 7.16
CA LYS A 30 -30.29 -2.44 6.12
C LYS A 30 -29.23 -3.25 5.39
N LYS A 31 -29.44 -3.49 4.10
CA LYS A 31 -28.48 -4.24 3.28
C LYS A 31 -27.13 -3.62 3.51
N LYS A 32 -26.15 -4.40 3.93
CA LYS A 32 -24.80 -3.89 4.14
C LYS A 32 -24.28 -3.32 2.84
N TYR A 33 -23.73 -2.14 2.88
CA TYR A 33 -23.20 -1.45 1.71
C TYR A 33 -22.00 -0.59 2.10
N GLY A 34 -20.98 -0.57 1.24
CA GLY A 34 -19.77 0.20 1.45
C GLY A 34 -18.56 -0.66 1.85
N VAL A 35 -17.42 0.00 1.91
CA VAL A 35 -16.09 -0.61 2.13
C VAL A 35 -15.41 0.04 3.32
N LEU A 36 -14.81 -0.77 4.18
CA LEU A 36 -13.88 -0.32 5.22
C LEU A 36 -12.48 -0.83 4.89
N ILE A 37 -11.52 0.07 4.73
CA ILE A 37 -10.13 -0.23 4.37
C ILE A 37 -9.24 -0.06 5.60
N CYS A 38 -8.41 -1.06 5.89
CA CYS A 38 -7.45 -1.07 6.98
C CYS A 38 -6.04 -1.33 6.42
N GLY A 39 -5.06 -0.53 6.84
CA GLY A 39 -3.66 -0.65 6.45
C GLY A 39 -2.75 0.23 7.31
N ALA A 40 -1.51 0.44 6.88
CA ALA A 40 -0.55 1.26 7.61
C ALA A 40 -0.65 2.77 7.27
N TYR A 41 -1.85 3.26 7.01
CA TYR A 41 -2.15 4.59 6.48
C TYR A 41 -2.04 5.71 7.51
N GLY A 42 -1.74 6.93 7.02
CA GLY A 42 -1.64 8.12 7.87
C GLY A 42 -0.35 8.19 8.70
N LYS A 43 0.72 7.54 8.26
CA LYS A 43 2.06 7.61 8.86
C LYS A 43 3.06 8.40 8.00
N GLY A 44 2.63 8.89 6.84
CA GLY A 44 3.50 9.61 5.90
C GLY A 44 4.48 8.69 5.16
N ASN A 45 4.12 7.42 4.96
CA ASN A 45 4.85 6.51 4.08
C ASN A 45 4.24 6.58 2.68
N ALA A 46 4.96 7.15 1.72
CA ALA A 46 4.47 7.36 0.35
C ALA A 46 4.04 6.05 -0.34
N GLY A 47 4.63 4.90 0.00
CA GLY A 47 4.25 3.61 -0.54
C GLY A 47 2.86 3.15 -0.06
N ASP A 48 2.62 3.19 1.26
CA ASP A 48 1.33 2.80 1.83
C ASP A 48 0.22 3.77 1.37
N ASP A 49 0.53 5.07 1.29
CA ASP A 49 -0.39 6.10 0.82
C ASP A 49 -0.73 5.92 -0.67
N ALA A 50 0.24 5.53 -1.51
CA ALA A 50 0.02 5.19 -2.91
C ALA A 50 -0.93 3.99 -3.09
N ILE A 51 -0.73 2.94 -2.29
CA ILE A 51 -1.63 1.78 -2.27
C ILE A 51 -3.05 2.21 -1.90
N LEU A 52 -3.19 3.02 -0.84
CA LEU A 52 -4.50 3.54 -0.45
C LEU A 52 -5.16 4.32 -1.58
N LYS A 53 -4.42 5.25 -2.22
CA LYS A 53 -4.92 6.06 -3.34
C LYS A 53 -5.39 5.18 -4.50
N ALA A 54 -4.63 4.14 -4.83
CA ALA A 54 -5.00 3.19 -5.88
C ALA A 54 -6.26 2.39 -5.52
N ILE A 55 -6.36 1.86 -4.30
CA ILE A 55 -7.55 1.13 -3.82
C ILE A 55 -8.78 2.06 -3.87
N LEU A 56 -8.66 3.30 -3.40
CA LEU A 56 -9.77 4.27 -3.42
C LEU A 56 -10.23 4.58 -4.84
N ALA A 57 -9.31 4.74 -5.79
CA ALA A 57 -9.64 4.94 -7.20
C ALA A 57 -10.40 3.75 -7.78
N GLN A 58 -9.96 2.52 -7.48
CA GLN A 58 -10.62 1.30 -7.93
C GLN A 58 -11.99 1.09 -7.28
N MET A 59 -12.16 1.40 -5.99
CA MET A 59 -13.48 1.34 -5.33
C MET A 59 -14.46 2.34 -5.95
N LYS A 60 -14.01 3.54 -6.31
CA LYS A 60 -14.82 4.54 -7.04
C LYS A 60 -15.15 4.12 -8.47
N ALA A 61 -14.31 3.33 -9.12
CA ALA A 61 -14.57 2.77 -10.44
C ALA A 61 -15.65 1.67 -10.39
N ILE A 62 -15.73 0.92 -9.29
CA ILE A 62 -16.82 -0.05 -9.06
C ILE A 62 -18.14 0.66 -8.87
N ASP A 63 -18.21 1.65 -7.98
CA ASP A 63 -19.39 2.45 -7.69
C ASP A 63 -19.01 3.81 -7.10
N ARG A 64 -19.34 4.90 -7.81
CA ARG A 64 -18.99 6.28 -7.42
C ARG A 64 -19.65 6.72 -6.12
N ASP A 65 -20.83 6.17 -5.81
CA ASP A 65 -21.65 6.55 -4.65
C ASP A 65 -21.43 5.63 -3.46
N MET A 66 -20.61 4.61 -3.61
CA MET A 66 -20.31 3.66 -2.54
C MET A 66 -19.58 4.33 -1.38
N PRO A 67 -20.10 4.24 -0.13
CA PRO A 67 -19.43 4.75 1.04
C PRO A 67 -18.10 4.01 1.28
N VAL A 68 -17.00 4.75 1.31
CA VAL A 68 -15.68 4.21 1.63
C VAL A 68 -15.17 4.85 2.91
N TYR A 69 -14.69 4.01 3.81
CA TYR A 69 -14.09 4.40 5.09
C TYR A 69 -12.67 3.86 5.19
N VAL A 70 -11.79 4.63 5.82
CA VAL A 70 -10.38 4.26 6.01
C VAL A 70 -10.04 4.27 7.49
N MET A 71 -9.44 3.20 7.97
CA MET A 71 -8.78 3.16 9.28
C MET A 71 -7.38 3.77 9.11
N SER A 72 -7.10 4.87 9.80
CA SER A 72 -5.88 5.66 9.64
C SER A 72 -5.28 6.06 10.99
N HIS A 73 -3.97 6.26 11.02
CA HIS A 73 -3.28 6.88 12.17
C HIS A 73 -3.55 8.38 12.26
N ASP A 74 -3.81 9.03 11.12
CA ASP A 74 -4.28 10.41 11.05
C ASP A 74 -5.60 10.50 10.26
N PRO A 75 -6.76 10.31 10.94
CA PRO A 75 -8.06 10.39 10.29
C PRO A 75 -8.39 11.78 9.75
N ALA A 76 -7.83 12.85 10.33
CA ALA A 76 -8.12 14.21 9.90
C ALA A 76 -7.47 14.48 8.53
N GLU A 77 -6.18 14.18 8.40
CA GLU A 77 -5.45 14.28 7.14
C GLU A 77 -6.05 13.35 6.07
N THR A 78 -6.38 12.10 6.44
CA THR A 78 -6.97 11.14 5.51
C THR A 78 -8.31 11.62 4.93
N ARG A 79 -9.18 12.21 5.76
CA ARG A 79 -10.45 12.81 5.28
C ARG A 79 -10.21 13.97 4.33
N LEU A 80 -9.30 14.87 4.69
CA LEU A 80 -8.98 16.05 3.89
C LEU A 80 -8.39 15.68 2.53
N ARG A 81 -7.45 14.73 2.54
CA ARG A 81 -6.67 14.37 1.36
C ARG A 81 -7.44 13.51 0.36
N TYR A 82 -8.22 12.54 0.84
CA TYR A 82 -8.88 11.55 -0.01
C TYR A 82 -10.39 11.73 -0.13
N HIS A 83 -10.98 12.69 0.61
CA HIS A 83 -12.44 12.95 0.62
C HIS A 83 -13.27 11.71 0.94
N VAL A 84 -12.82 10.90 1.92
CA VAL A 84 -13.49 9.68 2.39
C VAL A 84 -13.73 9.74 3.89
N GLY A 85 -14.64 8.90 4.40
CA GLY A 85 -14.77 8.73 5.85
C GLY A 85 -13.51 8.14 6.45
N SER A 86 -13.10 8.58 7.64
CA SER A 86 -11.91 8.00 8.30
C SER A 86 -12.06 7.96 9.81
N VAL A 87 -11.53 6.90 10.41
CA VAL A 87 -11.52 6.64 11.85
C VAL A 87 -10.12 6.21 12.29
N HIS A 88 -9.82 6.46 13.56
CA HIS A 88 -8.51 6.09 14.08
C HIS A 88 -8.36 4.57 14.23
N VAL A 89 -7.19 4.03 13.84
CA VAL A 89 -6.89 2.59 13.84
C VAL A 89 -7.04 1.92 15.21
N PHE A 90 -6.85 2.66 16.30
CA PHE A 90 -6.98 2.16 17.68
C PHE A 90 -8.29 2.60 18.37
N ASP A 91 -9.31 3.02 17.59
CA ASP A 91 -10.62 3.38 18.14
C ASP A 91 -11.70 2.33 17.76
N PRO A 92 -11.80 1.21 18.51
CA PRO A 92 -12.75 0.15 18.21
C PRO A 92 -14.20 0.60 18.37
N PHE A 93 -14.48 1.60 19.20
CA PHE A 93 -15.84 2.13 19.38
C PHE A 93 -16.36 2.84 18.14
N ARG A 94 -15.45 3.39 17.30
CA ARG A 94 -15.81 4.03 16.03
C ARG A 94 -15.73 3.09 14.84
N PHE A 95 -14.71 2.25 14.73
CA PHE A 95 -14.61 1.38 13.54
C PHE A 95 -15.52 0.14 13.62
N TRP A 96 -15.85 -0.39 14.81
CA TRP A 96 -16.75 -1.54 14.94
C TRP A 96 -18.16 -1.29 14.36
N PRO A 97 -18.86 -0.16 14.64
CA PRO A 97 -20.11 0.16 13.99
C PRO A 97 -20.01 0.27 12.46
N LEU A 98 -18.87 0.75 11.93
CA LEU A 98 -18.61 0.80 10.49
C LEU A 98 -18.47 -0.61 9.91
N MET A 99 -17.70 -1.50 10.53
CA MET A 99 -17.60 -2.92 10.12
C MET A 99 -18.99 -3.57 10.03
N ARG A 100 -19.88 -3.30 10.96
CA ARG A 100 -21.25 -3.84 10.92
C ARG A 100 -22.11 -3.28 9.79
N ARG A 101 -21.78 -2.13 9.23
CA ARG A 101 -22.49 -1.46 8.13
C ARG A 101 -21.88 -1.78 6.76
N CYS A 102 -20.56 -1.93 6.71
CA CYS A 102 -19.85 -2.21 5.48
C CYS A 102 -20.07 -3.65 5.03
N ARG A 103 -20.15 -3.84 3.73
CA ARG A 103 -20.20 -5.14 3.09
C ARG A 103 -18.83 -5.78 2.98
N LEU A 104 -17.84 -4.99 2.57
CA LEU A 104 -16.47 -5.44 2.34
C LEU A 104 -15.51 -4.78 3.34
N PHE A 105 -14.66 -5.59 3.94
CA PHE A 105 -13.48 -5.16 4.66
C PHE A 105 -12.25 -5.50 3.82
N ILE A 106 -11.45 -4.49 3.51
CA ILE A 106 -10.18 -4.63 2.81
C ILE A 106 -9.04 -4.50 3.81
N SER A 107 -8.28 -5.59 4.01
CA SER A 107 -6.93 -5.51 4.56
C SER A 107 -6.02 -5.09 3.40
N GLY A 108 -5.78 -3.78 3.30
CA GLY A 108 -5.19 -3.17 2.13
C GLY A 108 -3.69 -3.32 2.11
N GLY A 109 -3.13 -3.50 0.95
CA GLY A 109 -1.76 -3.54 0.48
C GLY A 109 -0.57 -3.45 1.45
N GLY A 110 0.63 -3.55 0.90
CA GLY A 110 1.83 -3.61 1.71
C GLY A 110 2.03 -4.98 2.37
N SER A 111 3.01 -5.12 3.24
CA SER A 111 3.31 -6.36 3.98
C SER A 111 2.80 -6.24 5.42
N LEU A 112 1.48 -6.37 5.61
CA LEU A 112 0.84 -6.23 6.92
C LEU A 112 0.96 -7.52 7.76
N ILE A 113 0.92 -8.67 7.09
CA ILE A 113 1.02 -10.00 7.72
C ILE A 113 2.49 -10.42 7.75
N GLN A 114 3.22 -9.92 8.71
CA GLN A 114 4.63 -10.22 9.00
C GLN A 114 4.94 -9.87 10.46
N ASN A 115 5.96 -10.46 11.07
CA ASN A 115 6.37 -10.15 12.43
C ASN A 115 7.87 -9.84 12.59
N GLU A 116 8.57 -9.60 11.49
CA GLU A 116 9.97 -9.18 11.50
C GLU A 116 10.16 -7.85 12.25
N THR A 117 9.24 -6.92 12.03
CA THR A 117 9.24 -5.63 12.72
C THR A 117 8.54 -5.67 14.07
N SER A 118 7.43 -6.41 14.20
CA SER A 118 6.64 -6.49 15.43
C SER A 118 5.56 -7.57 15.41
N THR A 119 5.64 -8.52 16.34
CA THR A 119 4.55 -9.49 16.57
C THR A 119 3.26 -8.79 17.04
N ARG A 120 3.36 -7.64 17.73
CA ARG A 120 2.19 -6.85 18.11
C ARG A 120 1.44 -6.32 16.89
N SER A 121 2.16 -5.87 15.86
CA SER A 121 1.59 -5.41 14.58
C SER A 121 0.86 -6.55 13.87
N LEU A 122 1.47 -7.72 13.74
CA LEU A 122 0.84 -8.91 13.18
C LEU A 122 -0.48 -9.23 13.88
N ASN A 123 -0.46 -9.30 15.22
CA ASN A 123 -1.66 -9.62 16.01
C ASN A 123 -2.77 -8.54 15.85
N TYR A 124 -2.41 -7.28 15.68
CA TYR A 124 -3.36 -6.22 15.41
C TYR A 124 -4.10 -6.47 14.09
N TYR A 125 -3.40 -6.73 12.98
CA TYR A 125 -4.03 -6.98 11.70
C TYR A 125 -4.86 -8.26 11.68
N LEU A 126 -4.37 -9.34 12.29
CA LEU A 126 -5.13 -10.59 12.44
C LEU A 126 -6.41 -10.37 13.27
N THR A 127 -6.35 -9.53 14.32
CA THR A 127 -7.51 -9.19 15.13
C THR A 127 -8.53 -8.38 14.34
N THR A 128 -8.11 -7.38 13.56
CA THR A 128 -9.03 -6.58 12.72
C THR A 128 -9.71 -7.43 11.64
N ILE A 129 -9.00 -8.36 11.01
CA ILE A 129 -9.54 -9.36 10.07
C ILE A 129 -10.63 -10.20 10.77
N ARG A 130 -10.33 -10.76 11.94
CA ARG A 130 -11.30 -11.55 12.71
C ARG A 130 -12.53 -10.73 13.12
N MET A 131 -12.33 -9.49 13.54
CA MET A 131 -13.44 -8.58 13.88
C MET A 131 -14.32 -8.31 12.67
N ALA A 132 -13.76 -8.01 11.51
CA ALA A 132 -14.51 -7.76 10.28
C ALA A 132 -15.35 -8.97 9.88
N HIS A 133 -14.78 -10.18 9.92
CA HIS A 133 -15.50 -11.43 9.69
C HIS A 133 -16.65 -11.60 10.70
N THR A 134 -16.39 -11.41 12.00
CA THR A 134 -17.42 -11.51 13.06
C THR A 134 -18.51 -10.46 12.88
N ALA A 135 -18.19 -9.28 12.37
CA ALA A 135 -19.17 -8.23 12.03
C ALA A 135 -19.99 -8.62 10.77
N GLY A 136 -19.65 -9.70 10.07
CA GLY A 136 -20.31 -10.21 8.87
C GLY A 136 -19.93 -9.42 7.62
N CYS A 137 -18.71 -8.86 7.54
CA CYS A 137 -18.15 -8.38 6.29
C CYS A 137 -17.65 -9.56 5.45
N ARG A 138 -17.67 -9.42 4.12
CA ARG A 138 -16.70 -10.12 3.29
C ARG A 138 -15.31 -9.55 3.59
N VAL A 139 -14.30 -10.39 3.63
CA VAL A 139 -12.93 -9.99 3.99
C VAL A 139 -11.98 -10.29 2.86
N MET A 140 -11.32 -9.25 2.36
CA MET A 140 -10.33 -9.34 1.30
C MET A 140 -8.97 -8.82 1.76
N MET A 141 -7.92 -9.56 1.47
CA MET A 141 -6.55 -9.04 1.49
C MET A 141 -6.18 -8.61 0.07
N TYR A 142 -5.79 -7.34 -0.10
CA TYR A 142 -5.80 -6.66 -1.40
C TYR A 142 -4.39 -6.33 -1.86
N GLY A 143 -3.91 -6.97 -2.93
CA GLY A 143 -2.60 -6.71 -3.54
C GLY A 143 -1.45 -6.72 -2.53
N CYS A 144 -1.47 -7.65 -1.59
CA CYS A 144 -0.61 -7.65 -0.42
C CYS A 144 0.63 -8.54 -0.58
N GLY A 145 1.70 -8.19 0.17
CA GLY A 145 2.82 -9.07 0.45
C GLY A 145 2.61 -9.80 1.77
N ILE A 146 3.09 -11.03 1.86
CA ILE A 146 2.99 -11.88 3.07
C ILE A 146 4.39 -12.25 3.54
N GLY A 147 4.59 -12.15 4.84
CA GLY A 147 5.79 -12.63 5.51
C GLY A 147 6.97 -11.65 5.52
N PRO A 148 8.07 -12.12 6.14
CA PRO A 148 8.17 -13.39 6.86
C PRO A 148 7.35 -13.43 8.15
N VAL A 149 6.75 -14.58 8.46
CA VAL A 149 6.11 -14.86 9.74
C VAL A 149 6.95 -15.90 10.49
N SER A 150 7.70 -15.43 11.49
CA SER A 150 8.61 -16.24 12.28
C SER A 150 7.93 -16.81 13.53
N GLY A 151 8.37 -18.01 13.93
CA GLY A 151 7.87 -18.72 15.10
C GLY A 151 6.60 -19.54 14.81
N GLU A 152 6.65 -20.83 15.17
CA GLU A 152 5.59 -21.78 14.86
C GLU A 152 4.20 -21.39 15.41
N GLY A 153 4.18 -20.80 16.62
CA GLY A 153 2.94 -20.30 17.22
C GLY A 153 2.30 -19.18 16.42
N SER A 154 3.10 -18.20 15.93
CA SER A 154 2.64 -17.11 15.07
C SER A 154 2.15 -17.65 13.72
N ARG A 155 2.87 -18.59 13.11
CA ARG A 155 2.48 -19.22 11.83
C ARG A 155 1.14 -19.96 11.98
N ARG A 156 0.98 -20.81 12.99
CA ARG A 156 -0.29 -21.51 13.26
C ARG A 156 -1.45 -20.54 13.54
N HIS A 157 -1.18 -19.48 14.32
CA HIS A 157 -2.21 -18.48 14.62
C HIS A 157 -2.64 -17.74 13.35
N THR A 158 -1.69 -17.29 12.53
CA THR A 158 -1.94 -16.63 11.24
C THR A 158 -2.75 -17.52 10.33
N ALA A 159 -2.31 -18.76 10.10
CA ALA A 159 -3.02 -19.72 9.24
C ALA A 159 -4.47 -19.96 9.70
N ARG A 160 -4.69 -20.12 11.02
CA ARG A 160 -6.05 -20.31 11.57
C ARG A 160 -6.97 -19.12 11.28
N ILE A 161 -6.48 -17.89 11.47
CA ILE A 161 -7.27 -16.69 11.21
C ILE A 161 -7.53 -16.51 9.73
N LEU A 162 -6.52 -16.64 8.87
CA LEU A 162 -6.68 -16.47 7.43
C LEU A 162 -7.62 -17.52 6.83
N ASN A 163 -7.44 -18.80 7.16
CA ASN A 163 -8.32 -19.86 6.69
C ASN A 163 -9.78 -19.71 7.14
N ARG A 164 -10.02 -19.10 8.31
CA ARG A 164 -11.38 -19.00 8.85
C ARG A 164 -12.10 -17.71 8.48
N CYS A 165 -11.35 -16.63 8.29
CA CYS A 165 -11.91 -15.28 8.31
C CYS A 165 -11.71 -14.50 7.01
N VAL A 166 -10.95 -15.01 6.04
CA VAL A 166 -10.66 -14.32 4.78
C VAL A 166 -11.36 -15.04 3.64
N ASP A 167 -12.07 -14.30 2.80
CA ASP A 167 -12.76 -14.82 1.62
C ASP A 167 -11.83 -14.83 0.39
N LYS A 168 -11.05 -13.75 0.20
CA LYS A 168 -10.17 -13.57 -0.96
C LYS A 168 -8.83 -12.99 -0.55
N ILE A 169 -7.75 -13.54 -1.12
CA ILE A 169 -6.40 -12.98 -1.02
C ILE A 169 -5.88 -12.72 -2.43
N THR A 170 -5.56 -11.48 -2.74
CA THR A 170 -4.76 -11.14 -3.91
C THR A 170 -3.36 -10.75 -3.47
N LEU A 171 -2.36 -11.40 -4.06
CA LEU A 171 -0.95 -11.23 -3.71
C LEU A 171 -0.24 -10.43 -4.79
N ARG A 172 0.72 -9.59 -4.40
CA ARG A 172 1.49 -8.81 -5.36
C ARG A 172 2.71 -9.52 -5.95
N GLU A 173 3.09 -10.68 -5.39
CA GLU A 173 4.22 -11.51 -5.86
C GLU A 173 4.08 -12.97 -5.43
N ASP A 174 4.78 -13.89 -6.14
CA ASP A 174 4.71 -15.34 -5.91
C ASP A 174 5.36 -15.79 -4.60
N LEU A 175 6.35 -15.07 -4.07
CA LEU A 175 6.97 -15.38 -2.77
C LEU A 175 5.95 -15.41 -1.65
N SER A 176 4.98 -14.50 -1.68
CA SER A 176 3.87 -14.45 -0.72
C SER A 176 2.97 -15.68 -0.81
N ARG A 177 2.76 -16.24 -2.01
CA ARG A 177 1.99 -17.50 -2.20
C ARG A 177 2.71 -18.66 -1.52
N LYS A 178 4.03 -18.75 -1.71
CA LYS A 178 4.84 -19.80 -1.06
C LYS A 178 4.73 -19.68 0.46
N GLU A 179 4.87 -18.51 1.03
CA GLU A 179 4.77 -18.29 2.48
C GLU A 179 3.39 -18.70 3.04
N LEU A 180 2.28 -18.39 2.34
CA LEU A 180 0.94 -18.84 2.72
C LEU A 180 0.83 -20.36 2.67
N SER A 181 1.32 -21.01 1.61
CA SER A 181 1.33 -22.46 1.47
C SER A 181 2.11 -23.15 2.58
N ASP A 182 3.32 -22.63 2.89
CA ASP A 182 4.18 -23.15 3.94
C ASP A 182 3.57 -22.99 5.36
N MET A 183 2.64 -22.04 5.52
CA MET A 183 1.85 -21.87 6.75
C MET A 183 0.59 -22.74 6.77
N GLY A 184 0.19 -23.36 5.67
CA GLY A 184 -1.05 -24.14 5.56
C GLY A 184 -2.30 -23.29 5.36
N VAL A 185 -2.17 -22.12 4.70
CA VAL A 185 -3.33 -21.29 4.31
C VAL A 185 -3.84 -21.76 2.96
N MET A 186 -5.04 -22.36 2.93
CA MET A 186 -5.61 -23.05 1.76
C MET A 186 -7.09 -22.74 1.52
N GLN A 187 -7.80 -22.18 2.51
CA GLN A 187 -9.25 -21.98 2.41
C GLN A 187 -9.67 -20.73 1.64
N PRO A 188 -8.97 -19.57 1.77
CA PRO A 188 -9.29 -18.40 0.96
C PRO A 188 -9.07 -18.70 -0.53
N ASP A 189 -9.85 -18.03 -1.41
CA ASP A 189 -9.50 -17.96 -2.82
C ASP A 189 -8.25 -17.07 -2.98
N ILE A 190 -7.15 -17.65 -3.47
CA ILE A 190 -5.84 -16.99 -3.55
C ILE A 190 -5.42 -16.83 -5.01
N SER A 191 -5.14 -15.58 -5.42
CA SER A 191 -4.57 -15.28 -6.75
C SER A 191 -3.33 -14.38 -6.61
N VAL A 192 -2.38 -14.55 -7.52
CA VAL A 192 -1.25 -13.62 -7.66
C VAL A 192 -1.61 -12.58 -8.68
N THR A 193 -1.57 -11.33 -8.27
CA THR A 193 -1.85 -10.14 -9.07
C THR A 193 -0.60 -9.25 -9.11
N ALA A 194 -0.72 -7.95 -8.91
CA ALA A 194 0.40 -7.05 -8.71
C ALA A 194 0.05 -5.93 -7.73
N ASP A 195 1.06 -5.18 -7.31
CA ASP A 195 0.88 -4.06 -6.39
C ASP A 195 -0.03 -2.99 -7.03
N PRO A 196 -1.12 -2.59 -6.37
CA PRO A 196 -2.07 -1.63 -6.93
C PRO A 196 -1.46 -0.25 -7.22
N ALA A 197 -0.35 0.12 -6.57
CA ALA A 197 0.34 1.38 -6.82
C ALA A 197 0.86 1.51 -8.27
N LEU A 198 1.05 0.39 -9.00
CA LEU A 198 1.38 0.39 -10.44
C LEU A 198 0.33 1.05 -11.32
N LEU A 199 -0.91 1.20 -10.84
CA LEU A 199 -2.00 1.84 -11.59
C LEU A 199 -2.00 3.36 -11.49
N LEU A 200 -1.23 3.93 -10.56
CA LEU A 200 -1.15 5.37 -10.41
C LEU A 200 -0.45 5.99 -11.62
N GLN A 201 -1.02 7.09 -12.09
CA GLN A 201 -0.43 7.87 -13.18
C GLN A 201 0.53 8.92 -12.60
N PRO A 202 1.61 9.29 -13.32
CA PRO A 202 2.47 10.40 -12.92
C PRO A 202 1.69 11.72 -12.93
N ALA A 203 2.11 12.68 -12.11
CA ALA A 203 1.65 14.06 -12.22
C ALA A 203 2.06 14.66 -13.58
N THR A 204 1.36 15.71 -13.99
CA THR A 204 1.68 16.43 -15.24
C THR A 204 3.11 17.00 -15.18
N THR A 205 3.75 17.13 -16.34
CA THR A 205 5.10 17.71 -16.44
C THR A 205 5.17 19.09 -15.79
N GLY A 206 4.16 19.96 -16.03
CA GLY A 206 4.12 21.29 -15.42
C GLY A 206 4.04 21.28 -13.89
N ALA A 207 3.33 20.30 -13.29
CA ALA A 207 3.29 20.15 -11.83
C ALA A 207 4.66 19.70 -11.28
N VAL A 208 5.34 18.79 -11.99
CA VAL A 208 6.69 18.34 -11.63
C VAL A 208 7.70 19.47 -11.76
N ASP A 209 7.62 20.27 -12.85
CA ASP A 209 8.50 21.42 -13.07
C ASP A 209 8.33 22.46 -11.97
N SER A 210 7.09 22.76 -11.61
CA SER A 210 6.80 23.69 -10.50
C SER A 210 7.35 23.17 -9.16
N TYR A 211 7.24 21.85 -8.92
CA TYR A 211 7.83 21.25 -7.72
C TYR A 211 9.36 21.30 -7.73
N PHE A 212 10.00 21.07 -8.88
CA PHE A 212 11.46 21.20 -9.04
C PHE A 212 11.91 22.62 -8.72
N LEU A 213 11.30 23.62 -9.34
CA LEU A 213 11.63 25.03 -9.11
C LEU A 213 11.44 25.43 -7.62
N SER A 214 10.39 24.95 -6.97
CA SER A 214 10.14 25.25 -5.54
C SER A 214 11.13 24.57 -4.58
N ASN A 215 11.96 23.63 -5.08
CA ASN A 215 13.00 22.93 -4.34
C ASN A 215 14.41 23.18 -4.93
N ASP A 216 14.61 24.27 -5.66
CA ASP A 216 15.88 24.70 -6.26
C ASP A 216 16.49 23.69 -7.27
N LEU A 217 15.65 22.83 -7.86
CA LEU A 217 16.04 21.94 -8.96
C LEU A 217 15.69 22.59 -10.31
N ASP A 218 16.59 22.48 -11.27
CA ASP A 218 16.31 22.88 -12.65
C ASP A 218 15.39 21.84 -13.32
N PRO A 219 14.21 22.21 -13.84
CA PRO A 219 13.34 21.28 -14.58
C PRO A 219 13.99 20.61 -15.81
N ASN A 220 15.03 21.24 -16.36
CA ASN A 220 15.81 20.72 -17.50
C ASN A 220 17.12 20.06 -17.07
N GLY A 221 17.38 19.95 -15.78
CA GLY A 221 18.56 19.31 -15.22
C GLY A 221 18.58 17.80 -15.45
N SER A 222 19.76 17.23 -15.33
CA SER A 222 19.97 15.79 -15.42
C SER A 222 20.27 15.23 -14.03
N TYR A 223 19.48 14.24 -13.59
CA TYR A 223 19.48 13.77 -12.21
C TYR A 223 19.60 12.26 -12.10
N ALA A 224 20.26 11.80 -11.02
CA ALA A 224 20.21 10.44 -10.52
C ALA A 224 19.53 10.43 -9.15
N MET A 225 18.48 9.63 -8.97
CA MET A 225 17.76 9.54 -7.71
C MET A 225 18.31 8.41 -6.83
N PHE A 226 18.53 8.70 -5.55
CA PHE A 226 18.90 7.72 -4.54
C PHE A 226 17.82 7.66 -3.46
N VAL A 227 17.34 6.44 -3.16
CA VAL A 227 16.27 6.24 -2.17
C VAL A 227 16.77 5.25 -1.12
N LEU A 228 17.35 5.78 -0.06
CA LEU A 228 17.94 5.00 1.01
C LEU A 228 16.96 4.86 2.18
N ARG A 229 17.13 3.79 2.96
CA ARG A 229 16.43 3.58 4.23
C ARG A 229 17.40 3.05 5.27
N PRO A 230 17.21 3.35 6.56
CA PRO A 230 18.01 2.75 7.62
C PRO A 230 17.85 1.23 7.64
N TRP A 231 18.98 0.53 7.70
CA TRP A 231 19.03 -0.92 7.82
C TRP A 231 20.27 -1.36 8.59
N LYS A 232 20.25 -2.58 9.15
CA LYS A 232 21.26 -3.08 10.10
C LYS A 232 22.72 -2.91 9.60
N ASN A 233 22.97 -3.28 8.34
CA ASN A 233 24.33 -3.31 7.77
C ASN A 233 24.64 -2.11 6.87
N LEU A 234 23.70 -1.15 6.72
CA LEU A 234 23.86 -0.04 5.77
C LEU A 234 25.07 0.83 6.07
N SER A 235 25.40 1.04 7.35
CA SER A 235 26.55 1.87 7.74
C SER A 235 27.87 1.39 7.16
N GLY A 236 28.06 0.07 7.00
CA GLY A 236 29.24 -0.53 6.38
C GLY A 236 29.35 -0.31 4.89
N HIS A 237 28.22 -0.03 4.19
CA HIS A 237 28.14 0.13 2.74
C HIS A 237 27.82 1.56 2.31
N LEU A 238 27.58 2.47 3.27
CA LEU A 238 27.17 3.85 2.97
C LEU A 238 28.23 4.58 2.14
N GLN A 239 29.52 4.40 2.44
CA GLN A 239 30.61 5.02 1.67
C GLN A 239 30.59 4.56 0.21
N ALA A 240 30.37 3.28 -0.06
CA ALA A 240 30.27 2.75 -1.42
C ALA A 240 29.10 3.38 -2.21
N ILE A 241 27.96 3.61 -1.53
CA ILE A 241 26.79 4.30 -2.15
C ILE A 241 27.13 5.77 -2.41
N VAL A 242 27.82 6.45 -1.50
CA VAL A 242 28.27 7.84 -1.69
C VAL A 242 29.27 7.93 -2.85
N ASP A 243 30.23 7.01 -2.92
CA ASP A 243 31.19 6.95 -4.02
C ASP A 243 30.51 6.72 -5.37
N ALA A 244 29.47 5.89 -5.43
CA ALA A 244 28.66 5.69 -6.62
C ALA A 244 27.86 6.96 -7.00
N ALA A 245 27.35 7.73 -6.02
CA ALA A 245 26.70 9.02 -6.27
C ALA A 245 27.69 10.07 -6.80
N ILE A 246 28.93 10.09 -6.31
CA ILE A 246 30.00 10.92 -6.87
C ILE A 246 30.35 10.49 -8.28
N TYR A 247 30.46 9.18 -8.51
CA TYR A 247 30.75 8.60 -9.82
C TYR A 247 29.71 9.00 -10.89
N VAL A 248 28.41 8.90 -10.60
CA VAL A 248 27.39 9.29 -11.60
C VAL A 248 27.44 10.78 -11.92
N ASN A 249 27.85 11.62 -10.95
CA ASN A 249 28.07 13.04 -11.20
C ASN A 249 29.29 13.28 -12.07
N GLN A 250 30.44 12.67 -11.76
CA GLN A 250 31.70 12.87 -12.48
C GLN A 250 31.69 12.26 -13.89
N LYS A 251 31.12 11.07 -14.06
CA LYS A 251 31.16 10.35 -15.33
C LYS A 251 30.00 10.72 -16.25
N HIS A 252 28.81 10.91 -15.70
CA HIS A 252 27.57 11.09 -16.46
C HIS A 252 26.99 12.50 -16.37
N GLY A 253 27.56 13.38 -15.55
CA GLY A 253 27.05 14.74 -15.33
C GLY A 253 25.71 14.78 -14.60
N LEU A 254 25.34 13.70 -13.90
CA LEU A 254 24.05 13.62 -13.20
C LEU A 254 24.16 14.21 -11.79
N THR A 255 23.25 15.11 -11.42
CA THR A 255 23.18 15.62 -10.06
C THR A 255 22.46 14.61 -9.16
N PRO A 256 23.07 14.14 -8.05
CA PRO A 256 22.41 13.24 -7.10
C PRO A 256 21.26 13.92 -6.38
N VAL A 257 20.10 13.24 -6.32
CA VAL A 257 18.91 13.64 -5.55
C VAL A 257 18.53 12.51 -4.61
N PHE A 258 18.67 12.73 -3.32
CA PHE A 258 18.27 11.77 -2.29
C PHE A 258 16.82 12.02 -1.91
N VAL A 259 15.97 10.99 -2.01
CA VAL A 259 14.54 11.11 -1.71
C VAL A 259 14.14 10.21 -0.56
N ALA A 260 13.57 10.80 0.50
CA ALA A 260 13.06 10.09 1.67
C ALA A 260 11.57 9.73 1.46
N LEU A 261 11.26 8.47 1.15
CA LEU A 261 9.88 7.98 0.94
C LEU A 261 9.07 7.87 2.23
N GLU A 262 9.73 7.65 3.35
CA GLU A 262 9.17 7.71 4.70
C GLU A 262 10.00 8.73 5.49
N PRO A 263 9.69 10.05 5.40
CA PRO A 263 10.57 11.11 5.89
C PRO A 263 10.97 10.95 7.35
N THR A 264 10.08 10.48 8.21
CA THR A 264 10.34 10.25 9.64
C THR A 264 11.42 9.21 9.91
N ARG A 265 11.69 8.34 8.95
CA ARG A 265 12.69 7.27 9.05
C ARG A 265 13.89 7.48 8.13
N ASP A 266 13.62 7.93 6.89
CA ASP A 266 14.63 7.90 5.83
C ASP A 266 15.43 9.20 5.73
N LEU A 267 14.88 10.32 6.23
CA LEU A 267 15.47 11.66 5.96
C LEU A 267 16.89 11.77 6.51
N GLU A 268 17.15 11.21 7.69
CA GLU A 268 18.45 11.31 8.35
C GLU A 268 19.55 10.58 7.56
N ILE A 269 19.30 9.34 7.13
CA ILE A 269 20.29 8.58 6.36
C ILE A 269 20.56 9.20 4.98
N ASN A 270 19.52 9.77 4.34
CA ASN A 270 19.68 10.47 3.07
C ASN A 270 20.46 11.78 3.23
N ARG A 271 20.29 12.51 4.34
CA ARG A 271 21.11 13.69 4.68
C ARG A 271 22.55 13.32 4.98
N GLN A 272 22.76 12.25 5.73
CA GLN A 272 24.10 11.74 6.03
C GLN A 272 24.84 11.39 4.74
N ALA A 273 24.22 10.63 3.81
CA ALA A 273 24.82 10.29 2.54
C ALA A 273 25.14 11.56 1.72
N ALA A 274 24.19 12.49 1.58
CA ALA A 274 24.39 13.74 0.86
C ALA A 274 25.49 14.61 1.44
N GLY A 275 25.62 14.67 2.79
CA GLY A 275 26.67 15.42 3.48
C GLY A 275 28.08 14.89 3.27
N MET A 276 28.22 13.64 2.78
CA MET A 276 29.51 13.04 2.46
C MET A 276 29.94 13.25 1.00
N LEU A 277 29.08 13.83 0.15
CA LEU A 277 29.40 14.10 -1.26
C LEU A 277 30.31 15.32 -1.43
N SER A 278 31.22 15.24 -2.37
CA SER A 278 32.06 16.37 -2.83
C SER A 278 31.45 17.15 -3.98
N CYS A 279 30.23 16.82 -4.43
CA CYS A 279 29.50 17.49 -5.51
C CYS A 279 28.15 18.02 -5.03
N ARG A 280 27.53 18.90 -5.84
CA ARG A 280 26.18 19.39 -5.55
C ARG A 280 25.19 18.23 -5.51
N SER A 281 24.32 18.24 -4.52
CA SER A 281 23.26 17.27 -4.36
C SER A 281 22.02 17.89 -3.70
N PHE A 282 20.90 17.19 -3.74
CA PHE A 282 19.65 17.58 -3.10
C PHE A 282 19.15 16.48 -2.18
N VAL A 283 18.48 16.86 -1.10
CA VAL A 283 17.79 15.93 -0.20
C VAL A 283 16.35 16.38 -0.05
N LEU A 284 15.42 15.55 -0.50
CA LEU A 284 14.00 15.89 -0.51
C LEU A 284 13.19 14.85 0.27
N PRO A 285 12.22 15.27 1.09
CA PRO A 285 11.15 14.36 1.47
C PRO A 285 10.31 14.06 0.22
N ALA A 286 9.76 12.85 0.12
CA ALA A 286 8.80 12.56 -0.93
C ALA A 286 7.61 13.53 -0.82
N PRO A 287 7.14 14.09 -1.95
CA PRO A 287 5.91 14.87 -1.96
C PRO A 287 4.75 14.12 -1.34
N ARG A 288 3.82 14.83 -0.71
CA ARG A 288 2.60 14.21 -0.19
C ARG A 288 1.71 13.64 -1.30
N ASP A 289 1.79 14.17 -2.51
CA ASP A 289 1.14 13.60 -3.68
C ASP A 289 2.06 12.57 -4.35
N GLU A 290 1.70 11.29 -4.28
CA GLU A 290 2.45 10.19 -4.84
C GLU A 290 2.60 10.30 -6.36
N GLN A 291 1.64 10.91 -7.05
CA GLN A 291 1.72 11.17 -8.49
C GLN A 291 2.86 12.13 -8.83
N LEU A 292 3.14 13.11 -7.94
CA LEU A 292 4.34 13.96 -8.07
C LEU A 292 5.62 13.14 -7.90
N THR A 293 5.69 12.25 -6.92
CA THR A 293 6.86 11.36 -6.73
C THR A 293 7.09 10.52 -7.98
N ILE A 294 6.03 9.94 -8.56
CA ILE A 294 6.10 9.15 -9.80
C ILE A 294 6.56 10.04 -10.97
N GLY A 295 6.01 11.25 -11.10
CA GLY A 295 6.39 12.21 -12.14
C GLY A 295 7.84 12.69 -12.01
N MET A 296 8.34 12.88 -10.78
CA MET A 296 9.77 13.17 -10.55
C MET A 296 10.65 12.02 -11.06
N MET A 297 10.26 10.77 -10.78
CA MET A 297 11.01 9.58 -11.23
C MET A 297 11.08 9.47 -12.74
N GLN A 298 10.05 9.93 -13.46
CA GLN A 298 10.05 9.97 -14.91
C GLN A 298 11.14 10.91 -15.50
N LYS A 299 11.57 11.92 -14.74
CA LYS A 299 12.65 12.83 -15.13
C LYS A 299 14.05 12.35 -14.75
N MET A 300 14.16 11.24 -14.01
CA MET A 300 15.46 10.72 -13.59
C MET A 300 16.13 9.88 -14.68
N ARG A 301 17.45 10.00 -14.81
CA ARG A 301 18.25 9.18 -15.72
C ARG A 301 18.50 7.78 -15.17
N VAL A 302 18.51 7.64 -13.85
CA VAL A 302 18.60 6.36 -13.13
C VAL A 302 18.06 6.54 -11.73
N ILE A 303 17.49 5.46 -11.18
CA ILE A 303 17.00 5.40 -9.82
C ILE A 303 17.67 4.24 -9.11
N VAL A 304 18.45 4.58 -8.06
CA VAL A 304 19.11 3.63 -7.16
C VAL A 304 18.27 3.53 -5.89
N SER A 305 17.72 2.36 -5.59
CA SER A 305 16.79 2.28 -4.47
C SER A 305 16.91 1.01 -3.62
N MET A 306 16.82 1.22 -2.31
CA MET A 306 16.54 0.19 -1.31
C MET A 306 15.04 0.01 -1.07
N ARG A 307 14.21 1.04 -1.35
CA ARG A 307 12.78 1.04 -1.06
C ARG A 307 11.97 0.40 -2.19
N LEU A 308 11.22 -0.66 -1.86
CA LEU A 308 10.38 -1.38 -2.82
C LEU A 308 9.42 -0.45 -3.58
N HIS A 309 8.73 0.47 -2.88
CA HIS A 309 7.78 1.36 -3.55
C HIS A 309 8.45 2.39 -4.47
N ALA A 310 9.71 2.77 -4.23
CA ALA A 310 10.45 3.55 -5.21
C ALA A 310 10.68 2.77 -6.51
N LEU A 311 10.98 1.48 -6.41
CA LEU A 311 11.13 0.60 -7.59
C LEU A 311 9.79 0.41 -8.31
N ILE A 312 8.68 0.25 -7.57
CA ILE A 312 7.33 0.16 -8.13
C ILE A 312 6.96 1.45 -8.88
N PHE A 313 7.17 2.62 -8.26
CA PHE A 313 6.88 3.92 -8.88
C PHE A 313 7.73 4.16 -10.12
N ALA A 314 9.04 3.93 -10.01
CA ALA A 314 9.97 4.08 -11.14
C ALA A 314 9.62 3.12 -12.27
N SER A 315 9.26 1.87 -11.96
CA SER A 315 8.84 0.90 -12.96
C SER A 315 7.56 1.33 -13.69
N SER A 316 6.62 1.98 -13.01
CA SER A 316 5.37 2.45 -13.62
C SER A 316 5.59 3.49 -14.72
N VAL A 317 6.73 4.18 -14.74
CA VAL A 317 7.11 5.19 -15.76
C VAL A 317 8.29 4.74 -16.63
N GLY A 318 8.73 3.49 -16.50
CA GLY A 318 9.82 2.96 -17.33
C GLY A 318 11.19 3.56 -17.03
N ALA A 319 11.42 4.13 -15.85
CA ALA A 319 12.70 4.71 -15.47
C ALA A 319 13.78 3.63 -15.25
N PRO A 320 15.06 3.84 -15.66
CA PRO A 320 16.15 2.91 -15.38
C PRO A 320 16.32 2.66 -13.87
N LEU A 321 16.43 1.38 -13.47
CA LEU A 321 16.43 0.92 -12.09
C LEU A 321 17.73 0.22 -11.72
N ALA A 322 18.30 0.56 -10.57
CA ALA A 322 19.32 -0.20 -9.87
C ALA A 322 18.85 -0.45 -8.43
N ALA A 323 18.52 -1.70 -8.11
CA ALA A 323 17.98 -2.06 -6.80
C ALA A 323 19.09 -2.54 -5.86
N ILE A 324 19.08 -2.06 -4.63
CA ILE A 324 19.89 -2.60 -3.52
C ILE A 324 18.93 -3.37 -2.60
N SER A 325 19.04 -4.68 -2.65
CA SER A 325 18.21 -5.59 -1.86
C SER A 325 18.76 -5.74 -0.44
N TYR A 326 17.88 -5.60 0.52
CA TYR A 326 18.13 -5.88 1.94
C TYR A 326 17.06 -6.84 2.51
N ASP A 327 16.10 -7.20 1.67
CA ASP A 327 14.89 -7.94 2.04
C ASP A 327 14.37 -8.66 0.78
N PRO A 328 13.99 -9.94 0.86
CA PRO A 328 13.54 -10.76 -0.28
C PRO A 328 12.44 -10.14 -1.13
N LYS A 329 11.63 -9.22 -0.58
CA LYS A 329 10.59 -8.52 -1.36
C LYS A 329 11.18 -7.61 -2.46
N VAL A 330 12.39 -7.07 -2.27
CA VAL A 330 13.06 -6.23 -3.28
C VAL A 330 13.52 -7.11 -4.43
N THR A 331 14.27 -8.17 -4.13
CA THR A 331 14.72 -9.16 -5.13
C THR A 331 13.54 -9.81 -5.83
N GLY A 332 12.50 -10.19 -5.07
CA GLY A 332 11.28 -10.79 -5.61
C GLY A 332 10.55 -9.88 -6.59
N PHE A 333 10.44 -8.57 -6.28
CA PHE A 333 9.84 -7.61 -7.20
C PHE A 333 10.67 -7.42 -8.48
N MET A 334 11.99 -7.29 -8.36
CA MET A 334 12.87 -7.14 -9.52
C MET A 334 12.80 -8.37 -10.43
N ALA A 335 12.79 -9.58 -9.87
CA ALA A 335 12.56 -10.82 -10.60
C ALA A 335 11.17 -10.86 -11.27
N TYR A 336 10.11 -10.42 -10.56
CA TYR A 336 8.74 -10.36 -11.08
C TYR A 336 8.60 -9.34 -12.23
N LEU A 337 9.37 -8.23 -12.17
CA LEU A 337 9.50 -7.24 -13.23
C LEU A 337 10.36 -7.76 -14.42
N GLY A 338 11.08 -8.86 -14.26
CA GLY A 338 12.02 -9.38 -15.25
C GLY A 338 13.32 -8.56 -15.36
N GLN A 339 13.69 -7.84 -14.30
CA GLN A 339 14.88 -6.99 -14.25
C GLN A 339 16.00 -7.65 -13.45
N LYS A 340 17.21 -7.64 -14.04
CA LYS A 340 18.43 -8.21 -13.43
C LYS A 340 19.25 -7.20 -12.61
N HIS A 341 18.94 -5.89 -12.70
CA HIS A 341 19.69 -4.82 -12.05
C HIS A 341 19.35 -4.76 -10.54
N CYS A 342 19.71 -5.82 -9.83
CA CYS A 342 19.51 -5.97 -8.41
C CYS A 342 20.74 -6.64 -7.79
N MET A 343 21.22 -6.10 -6.65
CA MET A 343 22.30 -6.70 -5.86
C MET A 343 21.93 -6.68 -4.39
N GLU A 344 22.45 -7.63 -3.63
CA GLU A 344 22.27 -7.65 -2.17
C GLU A 344 23.09 -6.54 -1.52
N LEU A 345 22.59 -5.96 -0.41
CA LEU A 345 23.26 -4.88 0.31
C LEU A 345 24.67 -5.29 0.75
N ASP A 346 24.85 -6.53 1.20
CA ASP A 346 26.12 -7.05 1.68
C ASP A 346 27.18 -7.18 0.56
N ASP A 347 26.76 -7.19 -0.71
CA ASP A 347 27.65 -7.25 -1.90
C ASP A 347 27.97 -5.86 -2.48
N VAL A 348 27.41 -4.78 -1.88
CA VAL A 348 27.60 -3.42 -2.37
C VAL A 348 29.04 -2.94 -2.11
N THR A 349 29.77 -2.76 -3.18
CA THR A 349 31.06 -2.03 -3.24
C THR A 349 30.90 -0.84 -4.20
N LYS A 350 31.86 0.09 -4.20
CA LYS A 350 31.89 1.18 -5.17
C LYS A 350 31.83 0.63 -6.60
N ASP A 351 32.71 -0.31 -6.94
CA ASP A 351 32.85 -0.81 -8.32
C ASP A 351 31.61 -1.61 -8.76
N SER A 352 31.08 -2.47 -7.87
CA SER A 352 29.90 -3.28 -8.18
C SER A 352 28.66 -2.41 -8.39
N LEU A 353 28.44 -1.38 -7.55
CA LEU A 353 27.30 -0.50 -7.68
C LEU A 353 27.42 0.45 -8.89
N CYS A 354 28.62 0.97 -9.19
CA CYS A 354 28.85 1.77 -10.40
C CYS A 354 28.58 0.95 -11.67
N ALA A 355 29.06 -0.30 -11.73
CA ALA A 355 28.80 -1.18 -12.85
C ALA A 355 27.30 -1.49 -13.03
N LEU A 356 26.58 -1.73 -11.90
CA LEU A 356 25.13 -1.95 -11.91
C LEU A 356 24.36 -0.73 -12.43
N ILE A 357 24.76 0.48 -12.03
CA ILE A 357 24.16 1.74 -12.49
C ILE A 357 24.41 1.93 -13.99
N ASP A 358 25.63 1.71 -14.44
CA ASP A 358 25.99 1.82 -15.87
C ASP A 358 25.17 0.83 -16.72
N ASP A 359 25.07 -0.44 -16.31
CA ASP A 359 24.28 -1.45 -17.00
C ASP A 359 22.80 -1.07 -17.03
N ALA A 360 22.25 -0.58 -15.92
CA ALA A 360 20.87 -0.11 -15.85
C ALA A 360 20.58 1.08 -16.79
N MET A 361 21.53 2.00 -16.94
CA MET A 361 21.40 3.15 -17.85
C MET A 361 21.56 2.77 -19.33
N GLN A 362 22.38 1.78 -19.64
CA GLN A 362 22.66 1.33 -21.00
C GLN A 362 21.59 0.35 -21.52
N THR A 363 21.08 -0.50 -20.63
CA THR A 363 20.10 -1.54 -20.96
C THR A 363 18.70 -0.95 -21.06
N ALA A 364 18.55 0.32 -21.42
CA ALA A 364 17.27 1.02 -21.56
C ALA A 364 16.34 0.39 -22.63
N GLN A 365 16.17 -0.94 -22.61
CA GLN A 365 14.98 -1.61 -23.09
C GLN A 365 13.85 -1.22 -22.14
N PRO A 366 12.83 -0.50 -22.60
CA PRO A 366 11.67 -0.24 -21.76
C PRO A 366 11.09 -1.60 -21.35
N TYR A 367 11.31 -1.99 -20.10
CA TYR A 367 10.58 -3.12 -19.56
C TYR A 367 9.10 -2.76 -19.54
N SER A 368 8.28 -3.61 -20.13
CA SER A 368 6.84 -3.36 -20.16
C SER A 368 6.23 -3.70 -18.81
N THR A 369 5.65 -2.70 -18.16
CA THR A 369 4.81 -2.90 -16.99
C THR A 369 3.36 -3.25 -17.36
N ASP A 370 3.00 -3.35 -18.63
CA ASP A 370 1.63 -3.60 -19.07
C ASP A 370 1.05 -4.90 -18.51
N ARG A 371 1.88 -5.96 -18.43
CA ARG A 371 1.48 -7.20 -17.78
C ARG A 371 1.15 -6.97 -16.31
N LEU A 372 2.03 -6.29 -15.57
CA LEU A 372 1.85 -6.05 -14.13
C LEU A 372 0.68 -5.10 -13.86
N ARG A 373 0.46 -4.11 -14.71
CA ARG A 373 -0.71 -3.22 -14.62
C ARG A 373 -2.02 -3.98 -14.83
N ARG A 374 -2.08 -4.90 -15.82
CA ARG A 374 -3.26 -5.76 -16.00
C ARG A 374 -3.50 -6.63 -14.76
N LEU A 375 -2.46 -7.25 -14.22
CA LEU A 375 -2.56 -8.02 -12.98
C LEU A 375 -2.97 -7.15 -11.77
N ALA A 376 -2.48 -5.91 -11.67
CA ALA A 376 -2.90 -4.98 -10.62
C ALA A 376 -4.38 -4.60 -10.74
N ALA A 377 -4.92 -4.51 -11.95
CA ALA A 377 -6.34 -4.25 -12.18
C ALA A 377 -7.25 -5.42 -11.74
N GLU A 378 -6.75 -6.65 -11.75
CA GLU A 378 -7.51 -7.83 -11.28
C GLU A 378 -7.89 -7.74 -9.79
N ASN A 379 -7.21 -6.93 -9.00
CA ASN A 379 -7.59 -6.66 -7.62
C ASN A 379 -8.98 -6.02 -7.52
N GLU A 380 -9.30 -5.08 -8.43
CA GLU A 380 -10.62 -4.45 -8.50
C GLU A 380 -11.71 -5.47 -8.83
N GLU A 381 -11.48 -6.31 -9.83
CA GLU A 381 -12.42 -7.34 -10.24
C GLU A 381 -12.72 -8.33 -9.11
N ALA A 382 -11.69 -8.71 -8.33
CA ALA A 382 -11.87 -9.56 -7.16
C ALA A 382 -12.72 -8.86 -6.07
N ALA A 383 -12.52 -7.58 -5.84
CA ALA A 383 -13.33 -6.80 -4.90
C ALA A 383 -14.77 -6.62 -5.39
N ARG A 384 -14.97 -6.38 -6.68
CA ARG A 384 -16.29 -6.28 -7.33
C ARG A 384 -17.11 -7.53 -7.10
N LYS A 385 -16.55 -8.71 -7.36
CA LYS A 385 -17.23 -10.00 -7.11
C LYS A 385 -17.71 -10.14 -5.68
N LEU A 386 -16.87 -9.84 -4.69
CA LEU A 386 -17.23 -9.89 -3.27
C LEU A 386 -18.34 -8.88 -2.89
N LEU A 387 -18.41 -7.74 -3.59
CA LEU A 387 -19.46 -6.73 -3.37
C LEU A 387 -20.78 -7.14 -4.00
N GLU A 388 -20.78 -7.88 -5.11
CA GLU A 388 -21.96 -8.31 -5.86
C GLU A 388 -22.56 -9.62 -5.34
N GLU A 389 -21.76 -10.53 -4.79
CA GLU A 389 -22.23 -11.81 -4.23
C GLU A 389 -23.33 -11.58 -3.19
N THR A 390 -24.46 -12.25 -3.35
CA THR A 390 -25.57 -12.21 -2.39
C THR A 390 -25.17 -13.00 -1.13
N ILE A 391 -25.29 -12.38 0.07
CA ILE A 391 -25.09 -13.05 1.37
C ILE A 391 -26.33 -13.82 1.74
#